data_8fd662c65eeb61afb442c8a5c86f27c5
#
_entry.id   8fd662c65eeb61afb442c8a5c86f27c5
#
_cell.length_a   1.000
_cell.length_b   1.000
_cell.length_c   1.000
_cell.angle_alpha   90.00
_cell.angle_beta   90.00
_cell.angle_gamma   90.00
#
_symmetry.space_group_name_H-M   'P 1'
#
loop_
_entity.id
_entity.type
_entity.pdbx_description
1 polymer ?
#
loop_
_entity_poly.entity_id
_entity_poly.type
_entity_poly.pdbx_seq_one_letter_code
_entity_poly.pdbx_strand_id
1 'polypeptide(L)'
;MAKVTKEQRKNTIISVALKLFSKNGFYMTTIPDIAQKVGMSVGNFYNYFSSKDILAKELVMYISEYLGEQIQEINKKDISSQEKIEEIVSMYFDMADEKPEMIEYFLRVYLSNREVFKEGCKGMICVSSFVTELMIFFDDGVESGDLFDQDFFSAFGLFMGYLGGMVFLFGEKILPEPLSSYQESISKNIYNALKSR
;
A
#
# COMPACT_ATOMS: atom_id res chain seq x y z
N MET A 1 9.86 -28.94 -17.77
CA MET A 1 9.29 -27.98 -16.80
C MET A 1 10.41 -27.06 -16.35
N ALA A 2 10.25 -25.75 -16.51
CA ALA A 2 11.25 -24.78 -16.04
C ALA A 2 11.37 -24.87 -14.51
N LYS A 3 12.60 -24.88 -14.01
CA LYS A 3 12.88 -24.91 -12.57
C LYS A 3 12.45 -23.58 -11.95
N VAL A 4 11.50 -23.60 -11.02
CA VAL A 4 11.05 -22.39 -10.30
C VAL A 4 12.26 -21.79 -9.57
N THR A 5 12.56 -20.52 -9.81
CA THR A 5 13.68 -19.82 -9.17
C THR A 5 13.41 -19.58 -7.68
N LYS A 6 14.46 -19.29 -6.91
CA LYS A 6 14.31 -18.94 -5.49
C LYS A 6 13.42 -17.70 -5.33
N GLU A 7 13.60 -16.70 -6.20
CA GLU A 7 12.81 -15.46 -6.21
C GLU A 7 11.34 -15.72 -6.53
N GLN A 8 11.05 -16.48 -7.58
CA GLN A 8 9.67 -16.88 -7.89
C GLN A 8 8.98 -17.60 -6.73
N ARG A 9 9.72 -18.43 -6.00
CA ARG A 9 9.19 -19.12 -4.83
C ARG A 9 8.93 -18.14 -3.66
N LYS A 10 9.85 -17.18 -3.43
CA LYS A 10 9.67 -16.12 -2.43
C LYS A 10 8.40 -15.32 -2.73
N ASN A 11 8.22 -14.90 -3.97
CA ASN A 11 7.04 -14.15 -4.41
C ASN A 11 5.74 -14.94 -4.26
N THR A 12 5.78 -16.27 -4.47
CA THR A 12 4.63 -17.14 -4.19
C THR A 12 4.28 -17.15 -2.70
N ILE A 13 5.28 -17.23 -1.82
CA ILE A 13 5.06 -17.18 -0.36
C ILE A 13 4.45 -15.84 0.03
N ILE A 14 4.98 -14.73 -0.47
CA ILE A 14 4.47 -13.36 -0.24
C ILE A 14 3.00 -13.26 -0.64
N SER A 15 2.64 -13.65 -1.86
CA SER A 15 1.26 -13.59 -2.35
C SER A 15 0.29 -14.44 -1.53
N VAL A 16 0.69 -15.64 -1.15
CA VAL A 16 -0.14 -16.54 -0.31
C VAL A 16 -0.30 -15.99 1.10
N ALA A 17 0.79 -15.51 1.71
CA ALA A 17 0.77 -14.96 3.05
C ALA A 17 -0.08 -13.69 3.12
N LEU A 18 0.03 -12.81 2.11
CA LEU A 18 -0.77 -11.61 2.01
C LEU A 18 -2.28 -11.93 2.04
N LYS A 19 -2.73 -12.91 1.23
CA LYS A 19 -4.13 -13.36 1.20
C LYS A 19 -4.58 -14.00 2.52
N LEU A 20 -3.72 -14.78 3.16
CA LEU A 20 -4.07 -15.41 4.44
C LEU A 20 -4.13 -14.41 5.58
N PHE A 21 -3.16 -13.49 5.66
CA PHE A 21 -3.15 -12.48 6.71
C PHE A 21 -4.29 -11.46 6.55
N SER A 22 -4.59 -11.02 5.34
CA SER A 22 -5.71 -10.10 5.10
C SER A 22 -7.05 -10.74 5.47
N LYS A 23 -7.23 -12.03 5.16
CA LYS A 23 -8.48 -12.75 5.43
C LYS A 23 -8.64 -13.15 6.90
N ASN A 24 -7.61 -13.75 7.49
CA ASN A 24 -7.69 -14.40 8.80
C ASN A 24 -7.05 -13.56 9.93
N GLY A 25 -6.32 -12.51 9.58
CA GLY A 25 -5.50 -11.73 10.53
C GLY A 25 -4.14 -12.39 10.82
N PHE A 26 -3.26 -11.58 11.41
CA PHE A 26 -1.88 -11.99 11.69
C PHE A 26 -1.80 -13.17 12.67
N TYR A 27 -2.51 -13.09 13.81
CA TYR A 27 -2.38 -14.09 14.87
C TYR A 27 -2.96 -15.46 14.51
N MET A 28 -4.07 -15.49 13.78
CA MET A 28 -4.74 -16.72 13.38
C MET A 28 -4.08 -17.44 12.21
N THR A 29 -3.21 -16.78 11.46
CA THR A 29 -2.45 -17.39 10.36
C THR A 29 -1.14 -17.96 10.88
N THR A 30 -0.89 -19.25 10.62
CA THR A 30 0.34 -19.94 11.04
C THR A 30 1.29 -20.20 9.87
N ILE A 31 2.59 -20.44 10.17
CA ILE A 31 3.56 -20.84 9.14
C ILE A 31 3.16 -22.17 8.47
N PRO A 32 2.67 -23.21 9.19
CA PRO A 32 2.13 -24.39 8.55
C PRO A 32 1.01 -24.12 7.53
N ASP A 33 0.07 -23.20 7.82
CA ASP A 33 -1.00 -22.85 6.89
C ASP A 33 -0.44 -22.25 5.59
N ILE A 34 0.52 -21.33 5.73
CA ILE A 34 1.19 -20.71 4.58
C ILE A 34 1.95 -21.75 3.77
N ALA A 35 2.77 -22.59 4.44
CA ALA A 35 3.58 -23.61 3.79
C ALA A 35 2.70 -24.64 3.04
N GLN A 36 1.61 -25.08 3.65
CA GLN A 36 0.62 -25.97 3.03
C GLN A 36 0.01 -25.34 1.78
N LYS A 37 -0.41 -24.07 1.88
CA LYS A 37 -1.04 -23.36 0.75
C LYS A 37 -0.09 -23.10 -0.41
N VAL A 38 1.22 -22.91 -0.13
CA VAL A 38 2.29 -22.79 -1.13
C VAL A 38 2.70 -24.14 -1.72
N GLY A 39 2.36 -25.24 -1.07
CA GLY A 39 2.79 -26.60 -1.47
C GLY A 39 4.25 -26.88 -1.11
N MET A 40 4.69 -26.50 0.10
CA MET A 40 6.04 -26.77 0.60
C MET A 40 6.03 -27.27 2.06
N SER A 41 7.14 -27.87 2.50
CA SER A 41 7.31 -28.22 3.90
C SER A 41 7.60 -26.98 4.76
N VAL A 42 7.22 -27.03 6.03
CA VAL A 42 7.54 -25.98 7.02
C VAL A 42 9.05 -25.72 7.12
N GLY A 43 9.86 -26.79 7.07
CA GLY A 43 11.32 -26.64 7.07
C GLY A 43 11.84 -25.89 5.84
N ASN A 44 11.23 -26.09 4.66
CA ASN A 44 11.61 -25.35 3.47
C ASN A 44 11.16 -23.88 3.52
N PHE A 45 10.05 -23.56 4.18
CA PHE A 45 9.63 -22.17 4.42
C PHE A 45 10.73 -21.36 5.14
N TYR A 46 11.35 -21.93 6.16
CA TYR A 46 12.42 -21.25 6.93
C TYR A 46 13.69 -20.94 6.12
N ASN A 47 13.86 -21.51 4.93
CA ASN A 47 14.93 -21.11 4.00
C ASN A 47 14.66 -19.75 3.32
N TYR A 48 13.43 -19.21 3.42
CA TYR A 48 13.01 -17.94 2.85
C TYR A 48 12.77 -16.87 3.92
N PHE A 49 12.11 -17.23 5.01
CA PHE A 49 11.74 -16.31 6.08
C PHE A 49 12.01 -16.96 7.44
N SER A 50 12.83 -16.31 8.25
CA SER A 50 13.25 -16.85 9.55
C SER A 50 12.13 -16.86 10.59
N SER A 51 11.07 -16.05 10.41
CA SER A 51 9.90 -16.01 11.29
C SER A 51 8.67 -15.47 10.56
N LYS A 52 7.50 -15.62 11.19
CA LYS A 52 6.25 -15.01 10.72
C LYS A 52 6.30 -13.49 10.80
N ASP A 53 6.96 -12.93 11.81
CA ASP A 53 7.12 -11.48 11.99
C ASP A 53 8.00 -10.87 10.90
N ILE A 54 9.08 -11.55 10.50
CA ILE A 54 9.91 -11.13 9.38
C ILE A 54 9.12 -11.15 8.08
N LEU A 55 8.35 -12.22 7.83
CA LEU A 55 7.46 -12.26 6.66
C LEU A 55 6.45 -11.10 6.69
N ALA A 56 5.82 -10.82 7.83
CA ALA A 56 4.87 -9.72 7.96
C ALA A 56 5.50 -8.36 7.62
N LYS A 57 6.73 -8.10 8.05
CA LYS A 57 7.48 -6.88 7.71
C LYS A 57 7.79 -6.80 6.22
N GLU A 58 8.23 -7.89 5.62
CA GLU A 58 8.48 -7.98 4.18
C GLU A 58 7.22 -7.70 3.35
N LEU A 59 6.04 -8.08 3.85
CA LEU A 59 4.77 -7.75 3.17
C LEU A 59 4.45 -6.25 3.18
N VAL A 60 4.72 -5.55 4.29
CA VAL A 60 4.55 -4.09 4.33
C VAL A 60 5.53 -3.41 3.37
N MET A 61 6.78 -3.85 3.37
CA MET A 61 7.79 -3.33 2.44
C MET A 61 7.41 -3.58 0.97
N TYR A 62 6.95 -4.80 0.66
CA TYR A 62 6.47 -5.15 -0.68
C TYR A 62 5.32 -4.25 -1.15
N ILE A 63 4.35 -3.96 -0.28
CA ILE A 63 3.24 -3.03 -0.60
C ILE A 63 3.78 -1.61 -0.80
N SER A 64 4.68 -1.16 0.08
CA SER A 64 5.30 0.17 -0.01
C SER A 64 6.12 0.34 -1.30
N GLU A 65 6.90 -0.67 -1.67
CA GLU A 65 7.66 -0.67 -2.93
C GLU A 65 6.72 -0.62 -4.13
N TYR A 66 5.68 -1.45 -4.14
CA TYR A 66 4.68 -1.44 -5.21
C TYR A 66 4.02 -0.07 -5.38
N LEU A 67 3.55 0.54 -4.29
CA LEU A 67 2.95 1.87 -4.33
C LEU A 67 3.95 2.95 -4.74
N GLY A 68 5.17 2.88 -4.21
CA GLY A 68 6.24 3.81 -4.55
C GLY A 68 6.58 3.77 -6.05
N GLU A 69 6.74 2.58 -6.62
CA GLU A 69 7.00 2.42 -8.07
C GLU A 69 5.87 3.03 -8.92
N GLN A 70 4.60 2.81 -8.54
CA GLN A 70 3.48 3.38 -9.29
C GLN A 70 3.47 4.91 -9.22
N ILE A 71 3.68 5.50 -8.04
CA ILE A 71 3.71 6.96 -7.86
C ILE A 71 4.92 7.56 -8.57
N GLN A 72 6.08 6.88 -8.53
CA GLN A 72 7.28 7.32 -9.25
C GLN A 72 7.02 7.45 -10.76
N GLU A 73 6.30 6.50 -11.36
CA GLU A 73 5.95 6.58 -12.79
C GLU A 73 5.01 7.75 -13.08
N ILE A 74 4.11 8.09 -12.13
CA ILE A 74 3.25 9.27 -12.24
C ILE A 74 4.07 10.55 -12.07
N ASN A 75 5.01 10.60 -11.11
CA ASN A 75 5.87 11.76 -10.87
C ASN A 75 6.72 12.14 -12.09
N LYS A 76 7.16 11.16 -12.88
CA LYS A 76 7.95 11.39 -14.12
C LYS A 76 7.17 12.03 -15.27
N LYS A 77 5.83 12.07 -15.18
CA LYS A 77 5.00 12.64 -16.23
C LYS A 77 5.03 14.17 -16.19
N ASP A 78 5.09 14.78 -17.37
CA ASP A 78 4.98 16.24 -17.54
C ASP A 78 3.49 16.64 -17.62
N ILE A 79 2.81 16.57 -16.49
CA ILE A 79 1.40 16.90 -16.29
C ILE A 79 1.23 17.70 -15.02
N SER A 80 0.12 18.44 -14.88
CA SER A 80 -0.19 19.25 -13.71
C SER A 80 -0.33 18.41 -12.43
N SER A 81 -0.17 19.05 -11.27
CA SER A 81 -0.38 18.40 -9.97
C SER A 81 -1.82 17.89 -9.82
N GLN A 82 -2.80 18.55 -10.43
CA GLN A 82 -4.18 18.05 -10.47
C GLN A 82 -4.29 16.73 -11.21
N GLU A 83 -3.71 16.62 -12.40
CA GLU A 83 -3.72 15.39 -13.21
C GLU A 83 -2.95 14.26 -12.50
N LYS A 84 -1.83 14.58 -11.84
CA LYS A 84 -1.10 13.61 -11.01
C LYS A 84 -1.98 13.08 -9.87
N ILE A 85 -2.73 13.93 -9.17
CA ILE A 85 -3.68 13.52 -8.14
C ILE A 85 -4.76 12.59 -8.72
N GLU A 86 -5.31 12.90 -9.88
CA GLU A 86 -6.31 12.08 -10.56
C GLU A 86 -5.75 10.68 -10.86
N GLU A 87 -4.53 10.59 -11.37
CA GLU A 87 -3.87 9.30 -11.63
C GLU A 87 -3.54 8.52 -10.35
N ILE A 88 -3.07 9.18 -9.29
CA ILE A 88 -2.78 8.52 -8.01
C ILE A 88 -4.08 7.97 -7.39
N VAL A 89 -5.17 8.73 -7.42
CA VAL A 89 -6.48 8.28 -6.94
C VAL A 89 -6.98 7.08 -7.74
N SER A 90 -6.88 7.14 -9.08
CA SER A 90 -7.24 6.03 -9.96
C SER A 90 -6.44 4.77 -9.64
N MET A 91 -5.12 4.88 -9.61
CA MET A 91 -4.21 3.77 -9.29
C MET A 91 -4.53 3.13 -7.94
N TYR A 92 -4.83 3.96 -6.92
CA TYR A 92 -5.15 3.46 -5.58
C TYR A 92 -6.50 2.72 -5.55
N PHE A 93 -7.50 3.19 -6.29
CA PHE A 93 -8.81 2.55 -6.39
C PHE A 93 -8.76 1.27 -7.22
N ASP A 94 -8.01 1.27 -8.33
CA ASP A 94 -7.76 0.07 -9.13
C ASP A 94 -7.06 -1.00 -8.30
N MET A 95 -6.08 -0.60 -7.47
CA MET A 95 -5.44 -1.53 -6.54
C MET A 95 -6.43 -2.08 -5.50
N ALA A 96 -7.38 -1.29 -5.01
CA ALA A 96 -8.37 -1.75 -4.06
C ALA A 96 -9.34 -2.77 -4.68
N ASP A 97 -9.66 -2.63 -5.97
CA ASP A 97 -10.51 -3.57 -6.71
C ASP A 97 -9.75 -4.84 -7.14
N GLU A 98 -8.55 -4.68 -7.70
CA GLU A 98 -7.79 -5.78 -8.30
C GLU A 98 -6.97 -6.59 -7.29
N LYS A 99 -6.47 -5.92 -6.25
CA LYS A 99 -5.58 -6.49 -5.22
C LYS A 99 -6.04 -6.11 -3.80
N PRO A 100 -7.31 -6.39 -3.46
CA PRO A 100 -7.88 -5.95 -2.18
C PRO A 100 -7.07 -6.42 -0.97
N GLU A 101 -6.40 -7.58 -1.07
CA GLU A 101 -5.54 -8.11 -0.02
C GLU A 101 -4.37 -7.19 0.37
N MET A 102 -3.89 -6.32 -0.53
CA MET A 102 -2.82 -5.37 -0.22
C MET A 102 -3.34 -4.27 0.73
N ILE A 103 -4.49 -3.70 0.41
CA ILE A 103 -5.13 -2.67 1.23
C ILE A 103 -5.60 -3.25 2.58
N GLU A 104 -6.29 -4.39 2.53
CA GLU A 104 -6.76 -5.09 3.71
C GLU A 104 -5.61 -5.44 4.67
N TYR A 105 -4.48 -5.89 4.12
CA TYR A 105 -3.29 -6.16 4.90
C TYR A 105 -2.77 -4.91 5.60
N PHE A 106 -2.65 -3.81 4.88
CA PHE A 106 -2.18 -2.54 5.42
C PHE A 106 -3.10 -2.04 6.53
N LEU A 107 -4.41 -1.97 6.28
CA LEU A 107 -5.38 -1.45 7.23
C LEU A 107 -5.59 -2.37 8.45
N ARG A 108 -5.74 -3.68 8.24
CA ARG A 108 -6.09 -4.62 9.30
C ARG A 108 -4.89 -5.23 10.01
N VAL A 109 -3.77 -5.41 9.32
CA VAL A 109 -2.60 -6.06 9.91
C VAL A 109 -1.58 -5.04 10.38
N TYR A 110 -1.11 -4.16 9.49
CA TYR A 110 -0.07 -3.20 9.83
C TYR A 110 -0.54 -2.19 10.89
N LEU A 111 -1.69 -1.55 10.69
CA LEU A 111 -2.19 -0.54 11.62
C LEU A 111 -2.64 -1.13 12.96
N SER A 112 -3.18 -2.35 12.96
CA SER A 112 -3.75 -2.97 14.16
C SER A 112 -2.74 -3.76 15.00
N ASN A 113 -1.58 -4.14 14.44
CA ASN A 113 -0.60 -5.00 15.11
C ASN A 113 0.74 -4.28 15.30
N ARG A 114 0.73 -3.05 15.79
CA ARG A 114 1.94 -2.21 15.97
C ARG A 114 3.09 -2.93 16.68
N GLU A 115 2.80 -3.86 17.60
CA GLU A 115 3.82 -4.58 18.34
C GLU A 115 4.69 -5.49 17.47
N VAL A 116 4.09 -6.12 16.44
CA VAL A 116 4.81 -6.94 15.46
C VAL A 116 5.83 -6.11 14.68
N PHE A 117 5.55 -4.82 14.51
CA PHE A 117 6.35 -3.90 13.68
C PHE A 117 7.28 -2.98 14.48
N LYS A 118 7.24 -3.01 15.82
CA LYS A 118 8.10 -2.18 16.70
C LYS A 118 9.60 -2.40 16.44
N GLU A 119 10.00 -3.65 16.23
CA GLU A 119 11.39 -3.98 15.93
C GLU A 119 11.60 -4.11 14.41
N GLY A 120 12.42 -3.25 13.83
CA GLY A 120 12.76 -3.29 12.41
C GLY A 120 11.91 -2.39 11.49
N CYS A 121 10.76 -1.89 11.96
CA CYS A 121 9.99 -0.84 11.28
C CYS A 121 9.92 0.42 12.14
N LYS A 122 11.05 0.86 12.69
CA LYS A 122 11.09 2.11 13.47
C LYS A 122 10.73 3.31 12.59
N GLY A 123 9.67 4.01 12.98
CA GLY A 123 9.16 5.14 12.20
C GLY A 123 8.58 4.69 10.86
N MET A 124 8.96 5.36 9.78
CA MET A 124 8.45 5.11 8.41
C MET A 124 9.33 4.20 7.56
N ILE A 125 10.35 3.51 8.13
CA ILE A 125 11.32 2.72 7.35
C ILE A 125 10.64 1.68 6.46
N CYS A 126 9.63 0.96 6.97
CA CYS A 126 8.93 -0.07 6.19
C CYS A 126 8.01 0.49 5.10
N VAL A 127 7.71 1.77 5.12
CA VAL A 127 6.88 2.47 4.14
C VAL A 127 7.65 3.58 3.42
N SER A 128 8.98 3.59 3.54
CA SER A 128 9.84 4.69 3.06
C SER A 128 9.72 4.92 1.55
N SER A 129 9.65 3.88 0.74
CA SER A 129 9.55 4.01 -0.72
C SER A 129 8.31 4.81 -1.13
N PHE A 130 7.16 4.39 -0.64
CA PHE A 130 5.88 5.06 -0.87
C PHE A 130 5.86 6.51 -0.34
N VAL A 131 6.35 6.71 0.89
CA VAL A 131 6.39 8.04 1.53
C VAL A 131 7.32 8.98 0.78
N THR A 132 8.50 8.50 0.35
CA THR A 132 9.46 9.30 -0.42
C THR A 132 8.85 9.80 -1.73
N GLU A 133 8.16 8.96 -2.47
CA GLU A 133 7.54 9.37 -3.74
C GLU A 133 6.39 10.37 -3.54
N LEU A 134 5.65 10.28 -2.44
CA LEU A 134 4.68 11.31 -2.09
C LEU A 134 5.34 12.62 -1.64
N MET A 135 6.47 12.57 -0.94
CA MET A 135 7.24 13.79 -0.63
C MET A 135 7.67 14.50 -1.92
N ILE A 136 8.24 13.75 -2.87
CA ILE A 136 8.62 14.30 -4.19
C ILE A 136 7.42 14.93 -4.89
N PHE A 137 6.27 14.25 -4.91
CA PHE A 137 5.05 14.78 -5.50
C PHE A 137 4.63 16.12 -4.88
N PHE A 138 4.64 16.24 -3.54
CA PHE A 138 4.26 17.49 -2.88
C PHE A 138 5.30 18.59 -3.10
N ASP A 139 6.60 18.27 -3.02
CA ASP A 139 7.68 19.23 -3.23
C ASP A 139 7.64 19.80 -4.66
N ASP A 140 7.52 18.95 -5.67
CA ASP A 140 7.38 19.37 -7.08
C ASP A 140 6.14 20.26 -7.30
N GLY A 141 5.02 19.92 -6.66
CA GLY A 141 3.79 20.70 -6.76
C GLY A 141 3.90 22.07 -6.11
N VAL A 142 4.66 22.21 -5.02
CA VAL A 142 4.98 23.50 -4.38
C VAL A 142 5.95 24.30 -5.24
N GLU A 143 6.99 23.67 -5.76
CA GLU A 143 7.98 24.33 -6.64
C GLU A 143 7.36 24.84 -7.94
N SER A 144 6.40 24.12 -8.52
CA SER A 144 5.64 24.58 -9.70
C SER A 144 4.62 25.67 -9.40
N GLY A 145 4.28 25.90 -8.13
CA GLY A 145 3.23 26.82 -7.69
C GLY A 145 1.80 26.27 -7.79
N ASP A 146 1.62 25.01 -8.15
CA ASP A 146 0.32 24.34 -8.22
C ASP A 146 -0.27 24.06 -6.83
N LEU A 147 0.61 23.66 -5.89
CA LEU A 147 0.24 23.34 -4.52
C LEU A 147 0.77 24.40 -3.55
N PHE A 148 0.05 24.65 -2.45
CA PHE A 148 0.54 25.56 -1.43
C PHE A 148 1.53 24.87 -0.49
N ASP A 149 2.54 25.61 -0.03
CA ASP A 149 3.53 25.14 0.92
C ASP A 149 2.88 24.90 2.29
N GLN A 150 2.99 23.68 2.79
CA GLN A 150 2.46 23.24 4.07
C GLN A 150 3.28 22.08 4.66
N ASP A 151 3.02 21.78 5.93
CA ASP A 151 3.63 20.62 6.59
C ASP A 151 3.31 19.32 5.84
N PHE A 152 4.36 18.55 5.52
CA PHE A 152 4.24 17.30 4.78
C PHE A 152 3.25 16.32 5.43
N PHE A 153 3.30 16.15 6.75
CA PHE A 153 2.42 15.20 7.43
C PHE A 153 0.96 15.62 7.42
N SER A 154 0.70 16.93 7.36
CA SER A 154 -0.66 17.45 7.16
C SER A 154 -1.19 17.12 5.77
N ALA A 155 -0.40 17.38 4.71
CA ALA A 155 -0.75 17.03 3.34
C ALA A 155 -0.90 15.50 3.16
N PHE A 156 0.07 14.74 3.67
CA PHE A 156 0.05 13.27 3.66
C PHE A 156 -1.16 12.71 4.39
N GLY A 157 -1.46 13.23 5.60
CA GLY A 157 -2.60 12.79 6.40
C GLY A 157 -3.94 13.06 5.73
N LEU A 158 -4.09 14.22 5.09
CA LEU A 158 -5.27 14.55 4.29
C LEU A 158 -5.43 13.56 3.12
N PHE A 159 -4.36 13.38 2.34
CA PHE A 159 -4.34 12.54 1.15
C PHE A 159 -4.65 11.08 1.50
N MET A 160 -3.86 10.49 2.40
CA MET A 160 -4.00 9.10 2.81
C MET A 160 -5.23 8.83 3.66
N GLY A 161 -5.62 9.79 4.50
CA GLY A 161 -6.83 9.68 5.30
C GLY A 161 -8.09 9.63 4.44
N TYR A 162 -8.15 10.45 3.38
CA TYR A 162 -9.27 10.44 2.45
C TYR A 162 -9.33 9.13 1.64
N LEU A 163 -8.21 8.74 1.01
CA LEU A 163 -8.15 7.50 0.22
C LEU A 163 -8.42 6.26 1.09
N GLY A 164 -7.78 6.16 2.25
CA GLY A 164 -7.98 5.05 3.18
C GLY A 164 -9.41 4.98 3.70
N GLY A 165 -10.02 6.13 3.99
CA GLY A 165 -11.43 6.24 4.39
C GLY A 165 -12.38 5.71 3.32
N MET A 166 -12.16 6.07 2.05
CA MET A 166 -13.00 5.60 0.95
C MET A 166 -12.88 4.10 0.73
N VAL A 167 -11.67 3.56 0.78
CA VAL A 167 -11.48 2.10 0.63
C VAL A 167 -12.04 1.34 1.84
N PHE A 168 -11.95 1.90 3.05
CA PHE A 168 -12.64 1.34 4.22
C PHE A 168 -14.15 1.27 4.00
N LEU A 169 -14.81 2.37 3.58
CA LEU A 169 -16.24 2.40 3.30
C LEU A 169 -16.64 1.40 2.20
N PHE A 170 -15.81 1.24 1.19
CA PHE A 170 -16.00 0.25 0.13
C PHE A 170 -15.91 -1.19 0.67
N GLY A 171 -14.86 -1.51 1.41
CA GLY A 171 -14.66 -2.84 2.01
C GLY A 171 -15.77 -3.26 2.97
N GLU A 172 -16.33 -2.30 3.74
CA GLU A 172 -17.47 -2.52 4.62
C GLU A 172 -18.84 -2.51 3.90
N LYS A 173 -18.82 -2.35 2.55
CA LYS A 173 -20.04 -2.30 1.70
C LYS A 173 -21.03 -1.19 2.10
N ILE A 174 -20.50 -0.06 2.55
CA ILE A 174 -21.28 1.13 2.93
C ILE A 174 -21.53 2.01 1.70
N LEU A 175 -20.60 2.02 0.73
CA LEU A 175 -20.76 2.80 -0.50
C LEU A 175 -21.88 2.21 -1.37
N PRO A 176 -22.83 3.03 -1.86
CA PRO A 176 -23.88 2.59 -2.77
C PRO A 176 -23.36 2.29 -4.19
N GLU A 177 -22.25 2.90 -4.59
CA GLU A 177 -21.65 2.79 -5.92
C GLU A 177 -20.22 2.26 -5.83
N PRO A 178 -19.63 1.73 -6.92
CA PRO A 178 -18.22 1.30 -6.95
C PRO A 178 -17.27 2.49 -6.74
N LEU A 179 -16.04 2.22 -6.28
CA LEU A 179 -15.02 3.25 -6.00
C LEU A 179 -14.76 4.16 -7.21
N SER A 180 -14.76 3.61 -8.42
CA SER A 180 -14.54 4.37 -9.65
C SER A 180 -15.54 5.51 -9.85
N SER A 181 -16.77 5.38 -9.35
CA SER A 181 -17.79 6.45 -9.43
C SER A 181 -17.45 7.68 -8.58
N TYR A 182 -16.55 7.54 -7.62
CA TYR A 182 -16.13 8.62 -6.71
C TYR A 182 -14.80 9.27 -7.13
N GLN A 183 -14.10 8.71 -8.11
CA GLN A 183 -12.74 9.13 -8.49
C GLN A 183 -12.65 10.62 -8.79
N GLU A 184 -13.48 11.14 -9.67
CA GLU A 184 -13.46 12.55 -10.07
C GLU A 184 -13.72 13.48 -8.88
N SER A 185 -14.73 13.20 -8.07
CA SER A 185 -15.09 14.04 -6.92
C SER A 185 -14.00 14.02 -5.85
N ILE A 186 -13.37 12.89 -5.60
CA ILE A 186 -12.31 12.74 -4.61
C ILE A 186 -11.03 13.43 -5.07
N SER A 187 -10.61 13.23 -6.31
CA SER A 187 -9.44 13.92 -6.89
C SER A 187 -9.61 15.44 -6.83
N LYS A 188 -10.78 15.94 -7.20
CA LYS A 188 -11.11 17.36 -7.12
C LYS A 188 -11.10 17.90 -5.69
N ASN A 189 -11.63 17.13 -4.73
CA ASN A 189 -11.64 17.55 -3.32
C ASN A 189 -10.23 17.59 -2.75
N ILE A 190 -9.40 16.59 -3.03
CA ILE A 190 -7.99 16.56 -2.63
C ILE A 190 -7.25 17.75 -3.24
N TYR A 191 -7.36 17.98 -4.55
CA TYR A 191 -6.70 19.10 -5.21
C TYR A 191 -7.14 20.43 -4.64
N ASN A 192 -8.45 20.65 -4.44
CA ASN A 192 -8.97 21.89 -3.86
C ASN A 192 -8.47 22.18 -2.43
N ALA A 193 -8.17 21.12 -1.68
CA ALA A 193 -7.59 21.26 -0.33
C ALA A 193 -6.09 21.55 -0.35
N LEU A 194 -5.39 21.20 -1.44
CA LEU A 194 -3.92 21.29 -1.55
C LEU A 194 -3.43 22.40 -2.49
N LYS A 195 -4.28 22.92 -3.39
CA LYS A 195 -3.87 23.89 -4.41
C LYS A 195 -3.51 25.25 -3.81
N SER A 196 -2.55 25.94 -4.45
CA SER A 196 -2.26 27.34 -4.19
C SER A 196 -3.52 28.22 -4.42
N ARG A 197 -3.62 29.30 -3.66
CA ARG A 197 -4.74 30.27 -3.75
C ARG A 197 -4.44 31.34 -4.77
#